data_cc4f7813db481e37d1a3eab276aa69f7
#
_entry.id   cc4f7813db481e37d1a3eab276aa69f7
#
_cell.length_a   1.000
_cell.length_b   1.000
_cell.length_c   1.000
_cell.angle_alpha   90.00
_cell.angle_beta   90.00
_cell.angle_gamma   90.00
#
_symmetry.space_group_name_H-M   'P 1'
#
loop_
_entity.id
_entity.type
_entity.pdbx_description
1 polymer ?
#
loop_
_entity_poly.entity_id
_entity_poly.type
_entity_poly.pdbx_seq_one_letter_code
_entity_poly.pdbx_strand_id
1 'polypeptide(L)'
;MIKLASAGTPPLLVGATLASPVSVAQSVFWETTDQLWYVCQPDGTPEDMDRVTVTRLSVDGAIVDKMYIGRSGHGTGLCVERTAAGVHLWTGAVPNGGWATALARIPYVPNGTADASEASVVRTPRTGVYRVSASIDPTRHQLVVRWQSNNVASPTAVGGIDAYDLGAAATGTFQRVRSVAFEASGKTLQGFTSLGDYVYHLYGDQGVDNFLVTCTDWATGTVLQSQRVGAFPGIEYREPEGICVYDGTLAFGIAGRVSGVRQLNVARFPYPGTNPWVEIPYDSAAYTPNSANYVPQYRIAGDQVHLHFSMSKADGTAWGQGEVLFTLPQRVRPNRTQRLLGVVSGGAVNGDTMAVRFEVAADGKVTIWDERSLVGWVGADAGFWVC
;
A
#
# COMPACT_ATOMS: atom_id res chain seq x y z
N MET A 1 1.51 1.44 -15.90
CA MET A 1 2.70 2.18 -15.43
C MET A 1 2.24 3.41 -14.65
N ILE A 2 2.74 3.57 -13.44
CA ILE A 2 2.51 4.79 -12.64
C ILE A 2 3.34 5.92 -13.25
N LYS A 3 2.72 7.08 -13.45
CA LYS A 3 3.44 8.27 -13.89
C LYS A 3 4.14 8.89 -12.67
N LEU A 4 5.46 8.91 -12.70
CA LEU A 4 6.27 9.56 -11.68
C LEU A 4 6.24 11.08 -11.93
N ALA A 5 5.68 11.83 -11.00
CA ALA A 5 5.60 13.29 -11.10
C ALA A 5 6.39 13.94 -9.97
N SER A 6 7.10 15.03 -10.27
CA SER A 6 7.91 15.76 -9.28
C SER A 6 7.07 16.65 -8.35
N ALA A 7 5.91 17.06 -8.82
CA ALA A 7 5.01 17.96 -8.08
C ALA A 7 3.73 17.22 -7.69
N GLY A 8 3.16 17.59 -6.54
CA GLY A 8 1.88 17.06 -6.10
C GLY A 8 1.95 15.63 -5.56
N THR A 9 2.95 15.34 -4.71
CA THR A 9 2.97 14.11 -3.90
C THR A 9 2.13 14.32 -2.64
N PRO A 10 0.83 13.97 -2.65
CA PRO A 10 -0.04 14.22 -1.52
C PRO A 10 0.43 13.46 -0.28
N PRO A 11 0.42 14.09 0.91
CA PRO A 11 0.72 13.40 2.14
C PRO A 11 -0.39 12.38 2.47
N LEU A 12 0.02 11.22 2.98
CA LEU A 12 -0.85 10.19 3.55
C LEU A 12 -0.72 10.16 5.06
N LEU A 13 0.52 10.25 5.56
CA LEU A 13 0.81 10.39 6.98
C LEU A 13 1.74 11.57 7.20
N VAL A 14 1.51 12.32 8.26
CA VAL A 14 2.37 13.44 8.68
C VAL A 14 2.71 13.27 10.15
N GLY A 15 3.99 13.15 10.46
CA GLY A 15 4.46 13.13 11.84
C GLY A 15 4.06 11.91 12.66
N ALA A 16 3.84 10.74 12.02
CA ALA A 16 3.47 9.53 12.74
C ALA A 16 4.60 9.08 13.67
N THR A 17 4.25 8.86 14.94
CA THR A 17 5.16 8.30 15.94
C THR A 17 5.24 6.80 15.78
N LEU A 18 6.45 6.24 15.93
CA LEU A 18 6.71 4.81 15.82
C LEU A 18 7.03 4.19 17.18
N ALA A 19 6.85 2.87 17.29
CA ALA A 19 7.00 2.15 18.55
C ALA A 19 8.45 2.10 19.08
N SER A 20 9.45 2.21 18.20
CA SER A 20 10.86 2.38 18.62
C SER A 20 11.28 3.85 18.54
N PRO A 21 11.52 4.53 19.67
CA PRO A 21 11.92 5.94 19.66
C PRO A 21 13.39 6.14 19.30
N VAL A 22 14.19 5.06 19.29
CA VAL A 22 15.66 5.13 19.16
C VAL A 22 16.16 5.05 17.73
N SER A 23 15.31 4.62 16.81
CA SER A 23 15.66 4.42 15.39
C SER A 23 14.68 5.09 14.44
N VAL A 24 15.05 5.16 13.18
CA VAL A 24 14.16 5.64 12.09
C VAL A 24 13.50 4.45 11.39
N ALA A 25 12.42 4.70 10.66
CA ALA A 25 11.86 3.71 9.73
C ALA A 25 12.93 3.27 8.72
N GLN A 26 12.88 2.01 8.28
CA GLN A 26 13.72 1.46 7.22
C GLN A 26 12.89 0.88 6.08
N SER A 27 11.64 0.64 6.31
CA SER A 27 10.70 0.25 5.26
C SER A 27 9.26 0.48 5.69
N VAL A 28 8.40 0.69 4.71
CA VAL A 28 6.96 0.86 4.89
C VAL A 28 6.22 -0.06 3.94
N PHE A 29 5.09 -0.58 4.39
CA PHE A 29 4.18 -1.39 3.58
C PHE A 29 2.73 -1.05 3.92
N TRP A 30 1.88 -0.99 2.91
CA TRP A 30 0.43 -0.80 3.05
C TRP A 30 -0.29 -2.14 2.87
N GLU A 31 -1.05 -2.55 3.88
CA GLU A 31 -1.93 -3.71 3.80
C GLU A 31 -3.36 -3.24 3.52
N THR A 32 -3.88 -3.59 2.37
CA THR A 32 -5.11 -3.02 1.81
C THR A 32 -6.38 -3.53 2.51
N THR A 33 -6.38 -4.76 3.02
CA THR A 33 -7.59 -5.38 3.59
C THR A 33 -7.97 -4.78 4.93
N ASP A 34 -7.03 -4.71 5.86
CA ASP A 34 -7.25 -4.12 7.19
C ASP A 34 -6.97 -2.60 7.19
N GLN A 35 -6.46 -2.06 6.07
CA GLN A 35 -6.07 -0.65 5.93
C GLN A 35 -5.07 -0.22 7.00
N LEU A 36 -3.98 -0.96 7.11
CA LEU A 36 -2.93 -0.72 8.08
C LEU A 36 -1.58 -0.50 7.40
N TRP A 37 -0.82 0.44 7.95
CA TRP A 37 0.59 0.58 7.65
C TRP A 37 1.40 -0.38 8.51
N TYR A 38 2.36 -1.05 7.90
CA TYR A 38 3.39 -1.82 8.57
C TYR A 38 4.72 -1.11 8.38
N VAL A 39 5.37 -0.75 9.46
CA VAL A 39 6.61 0.05 9.45
C VAL A 39 7.68 -0.71 10.20
N CYS A 40 8.79 -0.97 9.52
CA CYS A 40 9.94 -1.67 10.10
C CYS A 40 10.99 -0.66 10.55
N GLN A 41 11.49 -0.85 11.76
CA GLN A 41 12.57 -0.05 12.36
C GLN A 41 13.63 -0.99 12.95
N PRO A 42 14.92 -0.70 12.85
CA PRO A 42 15.91 -1.33 13.74
C PRO A 42 15.51 -1.09 15.19
N ASP A 43 15.65 -2.11 16.02
CA ASP A 43 15.31 -2.02 17.45
C ASP A 43 16.52 -2.45 18.26
N GLY A 44 17.39 -1.54 18.53
CA GLY A 44 18.58 -1.81 19.29
C GLY A 44 19.63 -0.72 19.17
N THR A 45 20.74 -0.93 19.85
CA THR A 45 21.96 -0.14 19.69
C THR A 45 22.60 -0.46 18.33
N PRO A 46 23.52 0.37 17.82
CA PRO A 46 24.26 0.06 16.60
C PRO A 46 24.96 -1.31 16.63
N GLU A 47 25.21 -1.85 17.81
CA GLU A 47 25.83 -3.16 17.99
C GLU A 47 24.83 -4.32 17.92
N ASP A 48 23.51 -4.05 18.10
CA ASP A 48 22.45 -5.06 18.04
C ASP A 48 21.46 -4.77 16.88
N MET A 49 22.02 -4.48 15.70
CA MET A 49 21.26 -4.21 14.47
C MET A 49 20.53 -5.43 13.88
N ASP A 50 20.53 -6.54 14.62
CA ASP A 50 19.94 -7.78 14.16
C ASP A 50 18.46 -7.91 14.52
N ARG A 51 17.94 -6.99 15.35
CA ARG A 51 16.53 -6.97 15.75
C ARG A 51 15.80 -5.77 15.15
N VAL A 52 14.57 -6.03 14.71
CA VAL A 52 13.67 -4.97 14.24
C VAL A 52 12.36 -4.96 15.03
N THR A 53 11.76 -3.78 15.11
CA THR A 53 10.38 -3.59 15.52
C THR A 53 9.52 -3.34 14.29
N VAL A 54 8.46 -4.12 14.12
CA VAL A 54 7.43 -3.86 13.12
C VAL A 54 6.25 -3.21 13.84
N THR A 55 6.01 -1.94 13.57
CA THR A 55 4.88 -1.18 14.11
C THR A 55 3.73 -1.21 13.13
N ARG A 56 2.51 -1.57 13.57
CA ARG A 56 1.30 -1.33 12.80
C ARG A 56 0.70 0.01 13.17
N LEU A 57 0.37 0.79 12.14
CA LEU A 57 -0.33 2.06 12.30
C LEU A 57 -1.68 1.99 11.59
N SER A 58 -2.66 2.71 12.14
CA SER A 58 -3.90 3.00 11.44
C SER A 58 -3.66 3.89 10.22
N VAL A 59 -4.67 4.07 9.39
CA VAL A 59 -4.63 5.02 8.25
C VAL A 59 -4.25 6.43 8.69
N ASP A 60 -4.59 6.82 9.90
CA ASP A 60 -4.30 8.15 10.46
C ASP A 60 -2.96 8.23 11.21
N GLY A 61 -2.18 7.14 11.22
CA GLY A 61 -0.86 7.09 11.83
C GLY A 61 -0.84 6.79 13.34
N ALA A 62 -1.97 6.42 13.94
CA ALA A 62 -1.99 5.97 15.33
C ALA A 62 -1.41 4.55 15.45
N ILE A 63 -0.61 4.28 16.49
CA ILE A 63 -0.09 2.94 16.78
C ILE A 63 -1.25 2.02 17.17
N VAL A 64 -1.40 0.93 16.44
CA VAL A 64 -2.35 -0.15 16.76
C VAL A 64 -1.69 -1.16 17.69
N ASP A 65 -0.53 -1.67 17.29
CA ASP A 65 0.31 -2.59 18.05
C ASP A 65 1.70 -2.71 17.39
N LYS A 66 2.51 -3.65 17.85
CA LYS A 66 3.85 -3.91 17.33
C LYS A 66 4.25 -5.37 17.46
N MET A 67 5.31 -5.76 16.75
CA MET A 67 5.96 -7.06 16.89
C MET A 67 7.47 -6.89 16.84
N TYR A 68 8.19 -7.68 17.63
CA TYR A 68 9.66 -7.73 17.61
C TYR A 68 10.16 -8.93 16.83
N ILE A 69 11.16 -8.74 15.97
CA ILE A 69 11.76 -9.82 15.17
C ILE A 69 13.27 -9.78 15.35
N GLY A 70 13.81 -10.81 15.98
CA GLY A 70 15.24 -11.01 16.12
C GLY A 70 15.87 -11.56 14.85
N ARG A 71 17.16 -11.30 14.64
CA ARG A 71 17.97 -11.83 13.53
C ARG A 71 17.44 -11.56 12.14
N SER A 72 16.78 -10.42 11.96
CA SER A 72 16.24 -9.98 10.67
C SER A 72 17.18 -9.07 9.89
N GLY A 73 18.28 -8.61 10.50
CA GLY A 73 19.19 -7.63 9.94
C GLY A 73 18.61 -6.21 9.98
N HIS A 74 18.99 -5.36 9.03
CA HIS A 74 18.72 -3.91 9.05
C HIS A 74 17.26 -3.49 8.84
N GLY A 75 16.41 -4.38 8.36
CA GLY A 75 14.98 -4.06 8.15
C GLY A 75 14.66 -3.28 6.87
N THR A 76 15.54 -3.25 5.89
CA THR A 76 15.40 -2.47 4.65
C THR A 76 14.36 -3.01 3.66
N GLY A 77 13.63 -4.03 4.02
CA GLY A 77 12.56 -4.59 3.19
C GLY A 77 11.60 -5.40 4.03
N LEU A 78 10.39 -4.93 4.10
CA LEU A 78 9.26 -5.60 4.74
C LEU A 78 8.10 -5.61 3.76
N CYS A 79 7.45 -6.76 3.62
CA CYS A 79 6.14 -6.82 2.99
C CYS A 79 5.20 -7.76 3.73
N VAL A 80 3.92 -7.63 3.46
CA VAL A 80 2.84 -8.31 4.18
C VAL A 80 2.08 -9.18 3.21
N GLU A 81 1.96 -10.45 3.55
CA GLU A 81 1.12 -11.43 2.86
C GLU A 81 -0.11 -11.74 3.70
N ARG A 82 -1.28 -11.57 3.12
CA ARG A 82 -2.52 -12.01 3.75
C ARG A 82 -2.92 -13.37 3.22
N THR A 83 -3.27 -14.26 4.13
CA THR A 83 -3.77 -15.61 3.82
C THR A 83 -5.04 -15.89 4.65
N ALA A 84 -5.71 -16.98 4.36
CA ALA A 84 -6.82 -17.44 5.18
C ALA A 84 -6.42 -17.75 6.64
N ALA A 85 -5.15 -18.09 6.89
CA ALA A 85 -4.61 -18.34 8.22
C ALA A 85 -4.18 -17.06 8.97
N GLY A 86 -4.27 -15.91 8.35
CA GLY A 86 -3.88 -14.61 8.93
C GLY A 86 -2.81 -13.88 8.15
N VAL A 87 -2.16 -12.95 8.82
CA VAL A 87 -1.11 -12.09 8.25
C VAL A 87 0.26 -12.74 8.44
N HIS A 88 1.08 -12.71 7.39
CA HIS A 88 2.48 -13.11 7.43
C HIS A 88 3.35 -11.93 6.98
N LEU A 89 4.47 -11.77 7.65
CA LEU A 89 5.51 -10.83 7.29
C LEU A 89 6.60 -11.54 6.48
N TRP A 90 7.05 -10.91 5.41
CA TRP A 90 8.29 -11.24 4.73
C TRP A 90 9.33 -10.19 5.08
N THR A 91 10.42 -10.59 5.72
CA THR A 91 11.50 -9.71 6.16
C THR A 91 12.86 -10.37 5.93
N GLY A 92 13.93 -9.64 6.19
CA GLY A 92 15.28 -10.21 6.16
C GLY A 92 15.46 -11.31 7.21
N ALA A 93 16.42 -12.20 6.95
CA ALA A 93 16.78 -13.30 7.83
C ALA A 93 18.28 -13.63 7.73
N VAL A 94 18.80 -14.37 8.71
CA VAL A 94 20.18 -14.89 8.74
C VAL A 94 21.18 -13.77 8.43
N PRO A 95 21.30 -12.75 9.31
CA PRO A 95 22.14 -11.59 9.03
C PRO A 95 23.61 -11.93 9.01
N ASN A 96 24.36 -11.26 8.13
CA ASN A 96 25.81 -11.27 8.09
C ASN A 96 26.31 -9.82 8.05
N GLY A 97 26.97 -9.37 9.11
CA GLY A 97 27.37 -7.98 9.27
C GLY A 97 26.19 -7.01 9.26
N GLY A 98 25.09 -7.36 9.93
CA GLY A 98 23.87 -6.56 10.02
C GLY A 98 22.95 -6.61 8.79
N TRP A 99 23.31 -7.35 7.73
CA TRP A 99 22.52 -7.41 6.50
C TRP A 99 22.03 -8.82 6.21
N ALA A 100 20.75 -8.94 5.88
CA ALA A 100 20.13 -10.23 5.61
C ALA A 100 20.76 -10.95 4.41
N THR A 101 20.92 -12.27 4.54
CA THR A 101 21.37 -13.18 3.47
C THR A 101 20.27 -14.11 2.99
N ALA A 102 19.14 -14.13 3.68
CA ALA A 102 17.93 -14.88 3.36
C ALA A 102 16.69 -14.04 3.70
N LEU A 103 15.51 -14.58 3.47
CA LEU A 103 14.24 -14.05 3.93
C LEU A 103 13.67 -14.92 5.05
N ALA A 104 12.79 -14.36 5.86
CA ALA A 104 11.90 -15.09 6.75
C ALA A 104 10.45 -14.79 6.38
N ARG A 105 9.59 -15.83 6.41
CA ARG A 105 8.13 -15.71 6.36
C ARG A 105 7.56 -16.03 7.73
N ILE A 106 7.10 -15.01 8.45
CA ILE A 106 6.76 -15.08 9.87
C ILE A 106 5.29 -14.72 10.08
N PRO A 107 4.48 -15.53 10.81
CA PRO A 107 3.15 -15.10 11.22
C PRO A 107 3.23 -13.83 12.07
N TYR A 108 2.42 -12.82 11.74
CA TYR A 108 2.33 -11.63 12.58
C TYR A 108 1.55 -11.92 13.85
N VAL A 109 2.16 -11.67 14.99
CA VAL A 109 1.55 -11.82 16.32
C VAL A 109 1.56 -10.45 17.01
N PRO A 110 0.39 -9.83 17.25
CA PRO A 110 0.31 -8.55 17.96
C PRO A 110 1.04 -8.60 19.31
N ASN A 111 1.94 -7.65 19.52
CA ASN A 111 2.80 -7.53 20.71
C ASN A 111 3.69 -8.76 20.98
N GLY A 112 3.86 -9.62 20.00
CA GLY A 112 4.67 -10.83 20.07
C GLY A 112 6.13 -10.62 19.70
N THR A 113 6.87 -11.73 19.73
CA THR A 113 8.30 -11.81 19.35
C THR A 113 8.51 -13.05 18.46
N ALA A 114 9.38 -12.93 17.47
CA ALA A 114 9.84 -14.05 16.63
C ALA A 114 11.34 -13.97 16.37
N ASP A 115 11.90 -15.07 15.91
CA ASP A 115 13.28 -15.17 15.44
C ASP A 115 13.30 -15.49 13.94
N ALA A 116 13.81 -14.58 13.14
CA ALA A 116 13.88 -14.72 11.69
C ALA A 116 14.88 -15.78 11.22
N SER A 117 15.72 -16.32 12.08
CA SER A 117 16.68 -17.37 11.73
C SER A 117 16.20 -18.79 12.03
N GLU A 118 15.02 -18.98 12.59
CA GLU A 118 14.45 -20.30 12.79
C GLU A 118 14.25 -21.04 11.45
N ALA A 119 14.69 -22.29 11.35
CA ALA A 119 14.64 -23.05 10.11
C ALA A 119 13.22 -23.20 9.52
N SER A 120 12.19 -23.17 10.37
CA SER A 120 10.79 -23.28 9.98
C SER A 120 10.30 -22.05 9.19
N VAL A 121 10.88 -20.87 9.43
CA VAL A 121 10.47 -19.60 8.80
C VAL A 121 11.44 -19.12 7.73
N VAL A 122 12.72 -19.57 7.75
CA VAL A 122 13.73 -19.16 6.78
C VAL A 122 13.37 -19.59 5.36
N ARG A 123 13.56 -18.67 4.42
CA ARG A 123 13.37 -18.84 2.98
C ARG A 123 14.58 -18.34 2.24
N THR A 124 15.18 -19.18 1.41
CA THR A 124 16.42 -18.87 0.70
C THR A 124 16.18 -18.85 -0.82
N PRO A 125 15.64 -17.75 -1.37
CA PRO A 125 15.36 -17.66 -2.81
C PRO A 125 16.63 -17.70 -3.66
N ARG A 126 17.77 -17.32 -3.07
CA ARG A 126 19.08 -17.31 -3.73
C ARG A 126 20.18 -17.52 -2.70
N THR A 127 21.18 -18.32 -3.03
CA THR A 127 22.34 -18.59 -2.17
C THR A 127 23.51 -17.68 -2.50
N GLY A 128 24.40 -17.43 -1.52
CA GLY A 128 25.62 -16.65 -1.71
C GLY A 128 25.40 -15.17 -2.01
N VAL A 129 24.28 -14.62 -1.52
CA VAL A 129 23.91 -13.22 -1.72
C VAL A 129 23.72 -12.50 -0.38
N TYR A 130 23.70 -11.18 -0.44
CA TYR A 130 23.59 -10.26 0.69
C TYR A 130 22.51 -9.22 0.44
N ARG A 131 22.11 -8.49 1.49
CA ARG A 131 21.14 -7.41 1.45
C ARG A 131 19.81 -7.86 0.85
N VAL A 132 19.43 -9.09 1.19
CA VAL A 132 18.19 -9.69 0.71
C VAL A 132 17.03 -8.98 1.38
N SER A 133 16.11 -8.50 0.57
CA SER A 133 14.89 -7.84 1.03
C SER A 133 13.72 -8.16 0.10
N ALA A 134 12.50 -8.01 0.59
CA ALA A 134 11.31 -8.44 -0.11
C ALA A 134 10.28 -7.31 -0.29
N SER A 135 9.52 -7.42 -1.37
CA SER A 135 8.28 -6.71 -1.63
C SER A 135 7.27 -7.66 -2.26
N ILE A 136 6.01 -7.27 -2.38
CA ILE A 136 4.96 -8.04 -3.06
C ILE A 136 4.39 -7.22 -4.20
N ASP A 137 4.26 -7.86 -5.38
CA ASP A 137 3.45 -7.35 -6.48
C ASP A 137 2.01 -7.87 -6.32
N PRO A 138 1.05 -7.03 -5.91
CA PRO A 138 -0.30 -7.48 -5.65
C PRO A 138 -1.08 -7.82 -6.92
N THR A 139 -0.69 -7.26 -8.08
CA THR A 139 -1.40 -7.50 -9.35
C THR A 139 -1.01 -8.81 -10.01
N ARG A 140 0.21 -9.28 -9.75
CA ARG A 140 0.73 -10.53 -10.30
C ARG A 140 0.87 -11.63 -9.28
N HIS A 141 0.54 -11.35 -8.02
CA HIS A 141 0.67 -12.26 -6.89
C HIS A 141 2.08 -12.85 -6.80
N GLN A 142 3.10 -11.96 -6.83
CA GLN A 142 4.50 -12.34 -6.84
C GLN A 142 5.25 -11.78 -5.65
N LEU A 143 6.13 -12.62 -5.06
CA LEU A 143 7.18 -12.18 -4.16
C LEU A 143 8.31 -11.61 -5.01
N VAL A 144 8.69 -10.38 -4.72
CA VAL A 144 9.77 -9.66 -5.41
C VAL A 144 10.93 -9.51 -4.44
N VAL A 145 12.10 -10.00 -4.83
CA VAL A 145 13.27 -10.13 -3.95
C VAL A 145 14.46 -9.39 -4.53
N ARG A 146 14.98 -8.44 -3.77
CA ARG A 146 16.26 -7.79 -4.05
C ARG A 146 17.39 -8.60 -3.46
N TRP A 147 18.52 -8.60 -4.14
CA TRP A 147 19.78 -9.23 -3.69
C TRP A 147 21.01 -8.48 -4.21
N GLN A 148 22.15 -8.64 -3.54
CA GLN A 148 23.47 -8.17 -3.97
C GLN A 148 24.50 -9.29 -3.83
N SER A 149 25.55 -9.25 -4.68
CA SER A 149 26.62 -10.25 -4.67
C SER A 149 27.65 -10.04 -3.56
N ASN A 150 27.61 -8.90 -2.87
CA ASN A 150 28.49 -8.56 -1.76
C ASN A 150 27.77 -7.77 -0.67
N ASN A 151 28.39 -7.63 0.48
CA ASN A 151 27.83 -6.93 1.64
C ASN A 151 28.22 -5.42 1.69
N VAL A 152 28.68 -4.85 0.61
CA VAL A 152 29.11 -3.45 0.57
C VAL A 152 27.97 -2.56 0.11
N ALA A 153 27.71 -1.46 0.83
CA ALA A 153 26.87 -0.39 0.33
C ALA A 153 27.64 0.34 -0.77
N SER A 154 27.45 -0.08 -1.99
CA SER A 154 28.13 0.51 -3.14
C SER A 154 27.10 0.80 -4.23
N PRO A 155 27.10 2.00 -4.81
CA PRO A 155 26.27 2.29 -5.97
C PRO A 155 26.63 1.46 -7.20
N THR A 156 27.80 0.79 -7.17
CA THR A 156 28.28 -0.09 -8.23
C THR A 156 28.17 -1.57 -7.88
N ALA A 157 27.52 -1.92 -6.77
CA ALA A 157 27.37 -3.33 -6.38
C ALA A 157 26.58 -4.10 -7.43
N VAL A 158 27.10 -5.25 -7.83
CA VAL A 158 26.37 -6.17 -8.70
C VAL A 158 25.21 -6.78 -7.90
N GLY A 159 24.02 -6.67 -8.44
CA GLY A 159 22.82 -7.19 -7.80
C GLY A 159 21.64 -7.20 -8.77
N GLY A 160 20.50 -7.58 -8.26
CA GLY A 160 19.28 -7.64 -9.05
C GLY A 160 18.02 -7.73 -8.20
N ILE A 161 16.92 -7.75 -8.91
CA ILE A 161 15.59 -8.02 -8.38
C ILE A 161 15.03 -9.20 -9.16
N ASP A 162 14.64 -10.23 -8.42
CA ASP A 162 14.02 -11.44 -8.93
C ASP A 162 12.54 -11.48 -8.48
N ALA A 163 11.67 -12.05 -9.30
CA ALA A 163 10.28 -12.30 -8.92
C ALA A 163 9.98 -13.80 -8.93
N TYR A 164 9.17 -14.23 -7.97
CA TYR A 164 8.75 -15.60 -7.73
C TYR A 164 7.23 -15.65 -7.55
N ASP A 165 6.58 -16.76 -7.85
CA ASP A 165 5.21 -16.98 -7.45
C ASP A 165 5.10 -16.92 -5.91
N LEU A 166 4.18 -16.11 -5.38
CA LEU A 166 4.07 -15.87 -3.94
C LEU A 166 3.61 -17.12 -3.19
N GLY A 167 2.67 -17.88 -3.75
CA GLY A 167 2.16 -19.10 -3.14
C GLY A 167 3.23 -20.20 -3.07
N ALA A 168 3.99 -20.39 -4.14
CA ALA A 168 5.10 -21.32 -4.17
C ALA A 168 6.24 -20.90 -3.22
N ALA A 169 6.58 -19.61 -3.20
CA ALA A 169 7.58 -19.05 -2.28
C ALA A 169 7.19 -19.24 -0.81
N ALA A 170 5.92 -19.10 -0.47
CA ALA A 170 5.40 -19.32 0.88
C ALA A 170 5.65 -20.75 1.38
N THR A 171 5.66 -21.73 0.49
CA THR A 171 5.98 -23.15 0.79
C THR A 171 7.47 -23.49 0.66
N GLY A 172 8.31 -22.50 0.30
CA GLY A 172 9.76 -22.68 0.17
C GLY A 172 10.22 -23.06 -1.24
N THR A 173 9.36 -22.99 -2.24
CA THR A 173 9.70 -23.28 -3.65
C THR A 173 9.99 -21.99 -4.40
N PHE A 174 11.21 -21.84 -4.93
CA PHE A 174 11.67 -20.63 -5.58
C PHE A 174 12.05 -20.87 -7.05
N GLN A 175 11.06 -20.91 -7.92
CA GLN A 175 11.27 -20.83 -9.34
C GLN A 175 11.17 -19.37 -9.79
N ARG A 176 12.31 -18.81 -10.23
CA ARG A 176 12.36 -17.43 -10.70
C ARG A 176 11.54 -17.25 -11.99
N VAL A 177 10.57 -16.34 -11.97
CA VAL A 177 9.71 -16.04 -13.11
C VAL A 177 10.18 -14.81 -13.89
N ARG A 178 10.81 -13.85 -13.23
CA ARG A 178 11.37 -12.63 -13.84
C ARG A 178 12.64 -12.20 -13.12
N SER A 179 13.50 -11.45 -13.80
CA SER A 179 14.71 -10.87 -13.22
C SER A 179 15.09 -9.60 -13.95
N VAL A 180 15.51 -8.58 -13.20
CA VAL A 180 16.16 -7.38 -13.74
C VAL A 180 17.44 -7.13 -12.97
N ALA A 181 18.45 -6.59 -13.67
CA ALA A 181 19.67 -6.15 -13.04
C ALA A 181 19.40 -4.95 -12.13
N PHE A 182 20.22 -4.82 -11.10
CA PHE A 182 20.20 -3.66 -10.22
C PHE A 182 20.71 -2.43 -10.98
N GLU A 183 19.95 -1.35 -10.94
CA GLU A 183 20.38 -0.11 -11.55
C GLU A 183 21.37 0.64 -10.66
N ALA A 184 22.53 0.97 -11.22
CA ALA A 184 23.51 1.82 -10.56
C ALA A 184 23.10 3.29 -10.71
N SER A 185 22.31 3.80 -9.78
CA SER A 185 21.86 5.21 -9.79
C SER A 185 22.89 6.20 -9.24
N GLY A 186 24.00 5.71 -8.72
CA GLY A 186 24.97 6.49 -7.95
C GLY A 186 24.49 6.95 -6.58
N LYS A 187 23.34 6.44 -6.11
CA LYS A 187 22.71 6.74 -4.82
C LYS A 187 22.40 5.46 -4.04
N THR A 188 22.23 5.61 -2.74
CA THR A 188 21.80 4.50 -1.87
C THR A 188 20.37 4.08 -2.22
N LEU A 189 20.15 2.79 -2.45
CA LEU A 189 18.80 2.24 -2.62
C LEU A 189 18.14 2.14 -1.25
N GLN A 190 17.02 2.81 -1.09
CA GLN A 190 16.24 2.91 0.14
C GLN A 190 14.95 2.07 0.10
N GLY A 191 14.57 1.60 -1.07
CA GLY A 191 13.41 0.72 -1.20
C GLY A 191 13.09 0.37 -2.65
N PHE A 192 12.28 -0.65 -2.82
CA PHE A 192 11.78 -1.06 -4.12
C PHE A 192 10.41 -1.71 -3.97
N THR A 193 9.66 -1.71 -5.06
CA THR A 193 8.40 -2.44 -5.17
C THR A 193 8.11 -2.79 -6.63
N SER A 194 7.12 -3.64 -6.86
CA SER A 194 6.65 -3.99 -8.21
C SER A 194 5.15 -3.78 -8.32
N LEU A 195 4.74 -3.35 -9.50
CA LEU A 195 3.32 -3.26 -9.87
C LEU A 195 3.16 -3.63 -11.35
N GLY A 196 2.67 -4.82 -11.59
CA GLY A 196 2.46 -5.37 -12.93
C GLY A 196 3.76 -5.59 -13.71
N ASP A 197 3.94 -4.86 -14.81
CA ASP A 197 5.09 -5.00 -15.69
C ASP A 197 6.28 -4.12 -15.29
N TYR A 198 6.24 -3.49 -14.11
CA TYR A 198 7.23 -2.48 -13.73
C TYR A 198 7.78 -2.69 -12.34
N VAL A 199 9.08 -2.42 -12.19
CA VAL A 199 9.77 -2.30 -10.90
C VAL A 199 10.03 -0.83 -10.63
N TYR A 200 9.77 -0.42 -9.40
CA TYR A 200 10.04 0.93 -8.94
C TYR A 200 11.12 0.89 -7.86
N HIS A 201 12.12 1.75 -8.00
CA HIS A 201 13.20 1.87 -7.04
C HIS A 201 13.17 3.27 -6.42
N LEU A 202 13.37 3.34 -5.12
CA LEU A 202 13.54 4.58 -4.38
C LEU A 202 14.98 4.70 -3.94
N TYR A 203 15.63 5.80 -4.31
CA TYR A 203 17.01 6.11 -3.97
C TYR A 203 17.10 7.42 -3.23
N GLY A 204 18.03 7.54 -2.33
CA GLY A 204 18.34 8.79 -1.64
C GLY A 204 19.31 8.58 -0.51
N ASP A 205 19.79 9.69 0.02
CA ASP A 205 20.67 9.75 1.17
C ASP A 205 20.10 10.76 2.17
N GLN A 206 20.47 10.63 3.42
CA GLN A 206 20.03 11.51 4.50
C GLN A 206 20.36 12.99 4.21
N GLY A 207 19.40 13.87 4.50
CA GLY A 207 19.60 15.32 4.50
C GLY A 207 19.59 16.00 3.13
N VAL A 208 19.27 15.28 2.08
CA VAL A 208 19.26 15.82 0.70
C VAL A 208 17.85 15.78 0.12
N ASP A 209 17.34 16.92 -0.37
CA ASP A 209 16.07 17.04 -1.11
C ASP A 209 16.14 16.40 -2.50
N ASN A 210 16.64 15.19 -2.57
CA ASN A 210 17.08 14.63 -3.84
C ASN A 210 16.72 13.16 -3.98
N PHE A 211 15.53 12.81 -3.51
CA PHE A 211 15.02 11.46 -3.67
C PHE A 211 14.79 11.19 -5.14
N LEU A 212 15.26 10.07 -5.61
CA LEU A 212 15.08 9.63 -6.97
C LEU A 212 14.18 8.39 -6.98
N VAL A 213 13.13 8.43 -7.77
CA VAL A 213 12.34 7.22 -8.07
C VAL A 213 12.53 6.88 -9.52
N THR A 214 12.85 5.63 -9.80
CA THR A 214 12.92 5.11 -11.17
C THR A 214 11.84 4.06 -11.40
N CYS A 215 11.41 3.93 -12.65
CA CYS A 215 10.51 2.90 -13.12
C CYS A 215 11.23 2.09 -14.19
N THR A 216 11.43 0.81 -13.94
CA THR A 216 12.12 -0.12 -14.82
C THR A 216 11.13 -1.14 -15.38
N ASP A 217 11.19 -1.39 -16.67
CA ASP A 217 10.39 -2.43 -17.33
C ASP A 217 10.96 -3.81 -17.02
N TRP A 218 10.11 -4.74 -16.58
CA TRP A 218 10.53 -6.09 -16.24
C TRP A 218 11.03 -6.91 -17.44
N ALA A 219 10.47 -6.69 -18.61
CA ALA A 219 10.79 -7.50 -19.78
C ALA A 219 12.14 -7.12 -20.39
N THR A 220 12.46 -5.83 -20.38
CA THR A 220 13.64 -5.29 -21.05
C THR A 220 14.76 -4.86 -20.11
N GLY A 221 14.46 -4.66 -18.83
CA GLY A 221 15.37 -4.05 -17.87
C GLY A 221 15.64 -2.56 -18.13
N THR A 222 14.87 -1.94 -19.04
CA THR A 222 15.04 -0.55 -19.42
C THR A 222 14.39 0.37 -18.40
N VAL A 223 15.11 1.42 -17.97
CA VAL A 223 14.54 2.50 -17.18
C VAL A 223 13.66 3.38 -18.06
N LEU A 224 12.37 3.36 -17.82
CA LEU A 224 11.38 4.11 -18.58
C LEU A 224 11.14 5.51 -18.03
N GLN A 225 11.27 5.67 -16.71
CA GLN A 225 11.11 6.95 -16.03
C GLN A 225 12.17 7.08 -14.92
N SER A 226 12.66 8.29 -14.75
CA SER A 226 13.56 8.66 -13.66
C SER A 226 13.15 10.04 -13.20
N GLN A 227 12.65 10.15 -11.96
CA GLN A 227 12.07 11.37 -11.44
C GLN A 227 12.59 11.70 -10.06
N ARG A 228 13.06 12.95 -9.90
CA ARG A 228 13.30 13.48 -8.56
C ARG A 228 11.98 13.81 -7.89
N VAL A 229 11.81 13.36 -6.68
CA VAL A 229 10.63 13.64 -5.86
C VAL A 229 11.03 14.38 -4.61
N GLY A 230 10.24 15.39 -4.26
CA GLY A 230 10.32 16.13 -3.01
C GLY A 230 9.00 16.00 -2.28
N ALA A 231 9.06 15.75 -0.99
CA ALA A 231 7.89 15.76 -0.12
C ALA A 231 8.30 16.31 1.25
N PHE A 232 7.33 16.87 1.97
CA PHE A 232 7.49 17.38 3.32
C PHE A 232 8.61 18.43 3.47
N PRO A 233 8.53 19.56 2.76
CA PRO A 233 9.45 20.66 2.99
C PRO A 233 9.36 21.11 4.44
N GLY A 234 10.48 21.36 5.10
CA GLY A 234 10.52 21.79 6.51
C GLY A 234 10.74 20.68 7.54
N ILE A 235 10.80 19.40 7.13
CA ILE A 235 11.27 18.32 8.00
C ILE A 235 12.80 18.29 8.00
N GLU A 236 13.39 18.27 9.19
CA GLU A 236 14.83 18.11 9.37
C GLU A 236 15.26 16.66 9.10
N TYR A 237 16.46 16.47 8.57
CA TYR A 237 17.07 15.14 8.38
C TYR A 237 16.19 14.17 7.58
N ARG A 238 15.60 14.63 6.49
CA ARG A 238 14.79 13.78 5.62
C ARG A 238 15.63 12.68 4.99
N GLU A 239 15.15 11.45 5.13
CA GLU A 239 15.71 10.28 4.48
C GLU A 239 14.57 9.44 3.90
N PRO A 240 14.62 9.05 2.61
CA PRO A 240 13.59 8.17 2.04
C PRO A 240 13.75 6.76 2.61
N GLU A 241 12.66 6.15 3.08
CA GLU A 241 12.70 4.89 3.79
C GLU A 241 11.54 3.98 3.35
N GLY A 242 11.75 3.34 2.22
CA GLY A 242 10.80 2.39 1.66
C GLY A 242 9.79 2.98 0.69
N ILE A 243 9.37 2.15 -0.25
CA ILE A 243 8.33 2.40 -1.24
C ILE A 243 7.45 1.16 -1.35
N CYS A 244 6.16 1.33 -1.45
CA CYS A 244 5.20 0.24 -1.56
C CYS A 244 4.07 0.59 -2.53
N VAL A 245 3.31 -0.43 -2.91
CA VAL A 245 2.04 -0.22 -3.61
C VAL A 245 0.99 0.26 -2.59
N TYR A 246 0.28 1.32 -2.94
CA TYR A 246 -0.79 1.91 -2.18
C TYR A 246 -2.00 2.09 -3.08
N ASP A 247 -3.00 1.25 -2.92
CA ASP A 247 -4.29 1.37 -3.62
C ASP A 247 -4.20 1.63 -5.14
N GLY A 248 -3.30 0.90 -5.82
CA GLY A 248 -3.11 1.03 -7.27
C GLY A 248 -2.18 2.16 -7.71
N THR A 249 -1.60 2.90 -6.76
CA THR A 249 -0.46 3.80 -6.98
C THR A 249 0.72 3.40 -6.10
N LEU A 250 1.69 4.28 -5.94
CA LEU A 250 2.85 4.07 -5.07
C LEU A 250 2.81 5.05 -3.90
N ALA A 251 3.18 4.58 -2.72
CA ALA A 251 3.51 5.41 -1.58
C ALA A 251 4.97 5.20 -1.18
N PHE A 252 5.58 6.22 -0.60
CA PHE A 252 6.94 6.17 -0.10
C PHE A 252 7.05 6.83 1.28
N GLY A 253 7.83 6.20 2.13
CA GLY A 253 8.12 6.68 3.47
C GLY A 253 9.28 7.65 3.49
N ILE A 254 9.20 8.64 4.36
CA ILE A 254 10.28 9.57 4.69
C ILE A 254 10.45 9.60 6.19
N ALA A 255 11.57 9.10 6.66
CA ALA A 255 12.01 9.31 8.02
C ALA A 255 12.55 10.73 8.18
N GLY A 256 12.25 11.36 9.29
CA GLY A 256 12.72 12.70 9.58
C GLY A 256 12.62 13.04 11.04
N ARG A 257 12.96 14.30 11.37
CA ARG A 257 12.84 14.85 12.71
C ARG A 257 12.10 16.19 12.65
N VAL A 258 11.27 16.41 13.66
CA VAL A 258 10.70 17.71 13.94
C VAL A 258 10.98 18.01 15.40
N SER A 259 11.68 19.11 15.68
CA SER A 259 12.09 19.49 17.05
C SER A 259 12.81 18.36 17.80
N GLY A 260 13.67 17.60 17.09
CA GLY A 260 14.42 16.48 17.64
C GLY A 260 13.65 15.15 17.77
N VAL A 261 12.33 15.14 17.57
CA VAL A 261 11.50 13.93 17.65
C VAL A 261 11.51 13.22 16.27
N ARG A 262 11.86 11.93 16.28
CA ARG A 262 11.84 11.10 15.09
C ARG A 262 10.40 10.78 14.68
N GLN A 263 10.14 10.89 13.39
CA GLN A 263 8.80 10.72 12.81
C GLN A 263 8.86 10.01 11.48
N LEU A 264 7.78 9.30 11.16
CA LEU A 264 7.52 8.80 9.82
C LEU A 264 6.52 9.74 9.14
N ASN A 265 6.82 10.07 7.90
CA ASN A 265 5.93 10.74 6.98
C ASN A 265 5.78 9.86 5.74
N VAL A 266 4.58 9.76 5.22
CA VAL A 266 4.31 8.97 4.01
C VAL A 266 3.61 9.86 2.99
N ALA A 267 4.11 9.86 1.76
CA ALA A 267 3.48 10.52 0.64
C ALA A 267 3.18 9.50 -0.47
N ARG A 268 2.22 9.81 -1.32
CA ARG A 268 1.91 8.98 -2.49
C ARG A 268 2.17 9.71 -3.80
N PHE A 269 2.39 8.95 -4.86
CA PHE A 269 2.31 9.50 -6.21
C PHE A 269 0.85 9.77 -6.59
N PRO A 270 0.61 10.74 -7.47
CA PRO A 270 -0.71 10.93 -8.05
C PRO A 270 -1.21 9.63 -8.69
N TYR A 271 -2.49 9.37 -8.56
CA TYR A 271 -3.08 8.22 -9.23
C TYR A 271 -2.90 8.33 -10.75
N PRO A 272 -2.54 7.26 -11.46
CA PRO A 272 -2.58 7.26 -12.91
C PRO A 272 -4.03 7.58 -13.34
N GLY A 273 -4.18 8.32 -14.43
CA GLY A 273 -5.47 8.89 -14.86
C GLY A 273 -6.63 7.90 -15.10
N THR A 274 -6.38 6.60 -14.91
CA THR A 274 -7.38 5.53 -14.92
C THR A 274 -7.06 4.54 -13.81
N ASN A 275 -7.53 4.79 -12.60
CA ASN A 275 -7.47 3.77 -11.54
C ASN A 275 -8.49 2.67 -11.84
N PRO A 276 -8.16 1.40 -11.55
CA PRO A 276 -9.14 0.34 -11.60
C PRO A 276 -10.31 0.66 -10.65
N TRP A 277 -11.47 0.21 -11.02
CA TRP A 277 -12.62 0.20 -10.14
C TRP A 277 -12.37 -0.80 -9.00
N VAL A 278 -12.67 -0.39 -7.78
CA VAL A 278 -12.55 -1.20 -6.56
C VAL A 278 -13.94 -1.45 -6.02
N GLU A 279 -14.28 -2.71 -5.82
CA GLU A 279 -15.58 -3.09 -5.25
C GLU A 279 -15.74 -2.58 -3.81
N ILE A 280 -16.95 -2.14 -3.49
CA ILE A 280 -17.34 -1.69 -2.16
C ILE A 280 -18.20 -2.79 -1.54
N PRO A 281 -17.86 -3.29 -0.35
CA PRO A 281 -18.72 -4.23 0.36
C PRO A 281 -20.10 -3.64 0.62
N TYR A 282 -21.13 -4.42 0.38
CA TYR A 282 -22.54 -4.07 0.63
C TYR A 282 -23.28 -5.26 1.23
N ASP A 283 -24.44 -5.01 1.80
CA ASP A 283 -25.31 -6.08 2.34
C ASP A 283 -26.05 -6.78 1.19
N SER A 284 -25.54 -7.93 0.78
CA SER A 284 -26.13 -8.74 -0.30
C SER A 284 -27.44 -9.42 0.07
N ALA A 285 -27.83 -9.42 1.35
CA ALA A 285 -29.15 -9.88 1.78
C ALA A 285 -30.23 -8.80 1.57
N ALA A 286 -29.84 -7.54 1.70
CA ALA A 286 -30.73 -6.39 1.53
C ALA A 286 -30.79 -5.87 0.07
N TYR A 287 -29.69 -5.98 -0.67
CA TYR A 287 -29.53 -5.35 -1.97
C TYR A 287 -28.97 -6.28 -3.03
N THR A 288 -29.42 -6.10 -4.26
CA THR A 288 -28.95 -6.87 -5.43
C THR A 288 -28.49 -5.92 -6.53
N PRO A 289 -27.25 -6.03 -7.05
CA PRO A 289 -26.81 -5.30 -8.22
C PRO A 289 -27.63 -5.67 -9.44
N ASN A 290 -27.97 -4.72 -10.30
CA ASN A 290 -28.78 -4.96 -11.51
C ASN A 290 -28.06 -5.83 -12.54
N SER A 291 -26.74 -5.88 -12.51
CA SER A 291 -25.90 -6.85 -13.23
C SER A 291 -24.53 -6.92 -12.57
N ALA A 292 -23.72 -7.92 -12.97
CA ALA A 292 -22.34 -8.04 -12.50
C ALA A 292 -21.47 -6.80 -12.78
N ASN A 293 -21.84 -5.98 -13.77
CA ASN A 293 -21.12 -4.75 -14.10
C ASN A 293 -21.50 -3.54 -13.21
N TYR A 294 -22.55 -3.68 -12.39
CA TYR A 294 -23.10 -2.59 -11.55
C TYR A 294 -22.95 -2.86 -10.05
N VAL A 295 -22.10 -3.79 -9.68
CA VAL A 295 -21.67 -3.94 -8.28
C VAL A 295 -21.16 -2.59 -7.78
N PRO A 296 -21.45 -2.19 -6.54
CA PRO A 296 -20.93 -0.94 -6.00
C PRO A 296 -19.41 -0.89 -6.09
N GLN A 297 -18.89 0.12 -6.74
CA GLN A 297 -17.46 0.31 -6.99
C GLN A 297 -17.09 1.79 -6.84
N TYR A 298 -15.84 2.02 -6.47
CA TYR A 298 -15.25 3.35 -6.56
C TYR A 298 -13.94 3.30 -7.32
N ARG A 299 -13.54 4.43 -7.87
CA ARG A 299 -12.17 4.68 -8.33
C ARG A 299 -11.74 6.07 -7.90
N ILE A 300 -10.44 6.26 -7.77
CA ILE A 300 -9.86 7.56 -7.47
C ILE A 300 -9.22 8.11 -8.74
N ALA A 301 -9.55 9.33 -9.09
CA ALA A 301 -8.96 10.04 -10.22
C ALA A 301 -8.48 11.43 -9.74
N GLY A 302 -7.17 11.56 -9.53
CA GLY A 302 -6.63 12.74 -8.83
C GLY A 302 -7.16 12.84 -7.41
N ASP A 303 -7.79 13.96 -7.08
CA ASP A 303 -8.39 14.22 -5.77
C ASP A 303 -9.91 13.95 -5.72
N GLN A 304 -10.43 13.28 -6.75
CA GLN A 304 -11.83 12.92 -6.84
C GLN A 304 -12.02 11.41 -6.64
N VAL A 305 -13.08 11.05 -5.91
CA VAL A 305 -13.61 9.70 -5.86
C VAL A 305 -14.82 9.62 -6.78
N HIS A 306 -14.78 8.69 -7.70
CA HIS A 306 -15.90 8.36 -8.57
C HIS A 306 -16.59 7.12 -8.03
N LEU A 307 -17.90 7.15 -7.94
CA LEU A 307 -18.76 6.02 -7.58
C LEU A 307 -19.47 5.52 -8.82
N HIS A 308 -19.56 4.19 -8.93
CA HIS A 308 -20.34 3.52 -9.95
C HIS A 308 -21.14 2.38 -9.32
N PHE A 309 -22.45 2.42 -9.40
CA PHE A 309 -23.32 1.36 -8.89
C PHE A 309 -24.70 1.44 -9.51
N SER A 310 -25.41 0.32 -9.52
CA SER A 310 -26.85 0.28 -9.74
C SER A 310 -27.42 -0.92 -9.00
N MET A 311 -28.34 -0.67 -8.07
CA MET A 311 -28.82 -1.63 -7.11
C MET A 311 -30.35 -1.60 -7.00
N SER A 312 -30.93 -2.76 -6.74
CA SER A 312 -32.34 -2.95 -6.36
C SER A 312 -32.41 -3.50 -4.94
N LYS A 313 -33.50 -3.27 -4.24
CA LYS A 313 -33.77 -3.97 -2.99
C LYS A 313 -34.10 -5.44 -3.28
N ALA A 314 -33.53 -6.34 -2.51
CA ALA A 314 -33.72 -7.78 -2.70
C ALA A 314 -35.18 -8.22 -2.45
N ASP A 315 -35.89 -7.52 -1.59
CA ASP A 315 -37.30 -7.76 -1.25
C ASP A 315 -38.30 -7.04 -2.19
N GLY A 316 -37.79 -6.26 -3.16
CA GLY A 316 -38.62 -5.50 -4.10
C GLY A 316 -39.40 -4.33 -3.47
N THR A 317 -39.15 -3.98 -2.23
CA THR A 317 -39.83 -2.85 -1.56
C THR A 317 -39.31 -1.50 -2.06
N ALA A 318 -40.05 -0.43 -1.76
CA ALA A 318 -39.63 0.93 -2.11
C ALA A 318 -38.42 1.38 -1.26
N TRP A 319 -37.59 2.23 -1.85
CA TRP A 319 -36.50 2.91 -1.17
C TRP A 319 -37.01 3.95 -0.19
N GLY A 320 -36.44 3.98 1.01
CA GLY A 320 -36.75 4.98 2.03
C GLY A 320 -35.75 6.14 2.03
N GLN A 321 -36.21 7.31 2.46
CA GLN A 321 -35.34 8.45 2.72
C GLN A 321 -34.33 8.12 3.82
N GLY A 322 -33.04 8.42 3.62
CA GLY A 322 -31.98 8.13 4.57
C GLY A 322 -31.51 6.67 4.61
N GLU A 323 -32.01 5.84 3.71
CA GLU A 323 -31.59 4.44 3.62
C GLU A 323 -30.13 4.35 3.15
N VAL A 324 -29.31 3.58 3.88
CA VAL A 324 -27.88 3.40 3.62
C VAL A 324 -27.68 2.27 2.64
N LEU A 325 -27.10 2.57 1.48
CA LEU A 325 -26.79 1.59 0.45
C LEU A 325 -25.52 0.78 0.76
N PHE A 326 -24.48 1.49 1.13
CA PHE A 326 -23.17 0.94 1.50
C PHE A 326 -22.35 2.00 2.22
N THR A 327 -21.22 1.57 2.79
CA THR A 327 -20.28 2.48 3.46
C THR A 327 -18.93 2.44 2.77
N LEU A 328 -18.41 3.60 2.43
CA LEU A 328 -17.10 3.76 1.79
C LEU A 328 -15.97 3.39 2.76
N PRO A 329 -14.89 2.78 2.25
CA PRO A 329 -13.64 2.65 3.00
C PRO A 329 -13.15 4.00 3.53
N GLN A 330 -12.56 4.01 4.72
CA GLN A 330 -12.17 5.24 5.42
C GLN A 330 -11.33 6.19 4.54
N ARG A 331 -10.41 5.66 3.76
CA ARG A 331 -9.49 6.41 2.89
C ARG A 331 -10.13 7.22 1.76
N VAL A 332 -11.37 6.91 1.41
CA VAL A 332 -12.12 7.61 0.34
C VAL A 332 -13.35 8.34 0.85
N ARG A 333 -13.43 8.53 2.17
CA ARG A 333 -14.49 9.31 2.78
C ARG A 333 -14.23 10.79 2.61
N PRO A 334 -15.25 11.58 2.29
CA PRO A 334 -15.11 13.02 2.27
C PRO A 334 -14.98 13.57 3.69
N ASN A 335 -14.31 14.71 3.87
CA ASN A 335 -14.21 15.39 5.16
C ASN A 335 -15.52 16.08 5.60
N ARG A 336 -16.46 16.21 4.68
CA ARG A 336 -17.81 16.76 4.90
C ARG A 336 -18.81 16.07 3.99
N THR A 337 -20.07 16.10 4.35
CA THR A 337 -21.15 15.53 3.53
C THR A 337 -21.13 16.12 2.11
N GLN A 338 -21.11 15.23 1.12
CA GLN A 338 -21.19 15.55 -0.31
C GLN A 338 -22.56 15.12 -0.83
N ARG A 339 -23.06 15.87 -1.82
CA ARG A 339 -24.34 15.58 -2.47
C ARG A 339 -24.10 15.19 -3.91
N LEU A 340 -24.60 14.04 -4.29
CA LEU A 340 -24.47 13.50 -5.63
C LEU A 340 -25.84 13.38 -6.27
N LEU A 341 -25.86 13.53 -7.59
CA LEU A 341 -27.04 13.24 -8.39
C LEU A 341 -26.87 11.85 -9.02
N GLY A 342 -27.90 11.04 -8.89
CA GLY A 342 -27.99 9.76 -9.56
C GLY A 342 -29.37 9.61 -10.22
N VAL A 343 -29.68 8.37 -10.54
CA VAL A 343 -30.93 8.03 -11.24
C VAL A 343 -31.65 6.89 -10.54
N VAL A 344 -32.97 6.88 -10.66
CA VAL A 344 -33.83 5.76 -10.31
C VAL A 344 -34.68 5.37 -11.52
N SER A 345 -34.81 4.07 -11.77
CA SER A 345 -35.69 3.52 -12.79
C SER A 345 -36.88 2.85 -12.12
N GLY A 346 -38.09 3.01 -12.71
CA GLY A 346 -39.28 2.33 -12.22
C GLY A 346 -40.18 3.15 -11.36
N GLY A 347 -40.16 4.47 -11.51
CA GLY A 347 -41.23 5.30 -10.97
C GLY A 347 -42.60 4.83 -11.46
N ALA A 348 -43.63 4.94 -10.64
CA ALA A 348 -44.97 4.35 -10.82
C ALA A 348 -45.72 4.72 -12.12
N VAL A 349 -45.11 5.45 -13.02
CA VAL A 349 -45.69 5.89 -14.27
C VAL A 349 -44.64 5.71 -15.40
N ASN A 350 -44.90 4.74 -16.26
CA ASN A 350 -44.28 4.54 -17.59
C ASN A 350 -42.80 4.13 -17.69
N GLY A 351 -42.14 3.65 -16.65
CA GLY A 351 -40.71 3.21 -16.75
C GLY A 351 -39.70 4.34 -16.94
N ASP A 352 -40.09 5.58 -16.66
CA ASP A 352 -39.23 6.75 -16.79
C ASP A 352 -38.12 6.75 -15.73
N THR A 353 -36.92 7.11 -16.17
CA THR A 353 -35.78 7.35 -15.29
C THR A 353 -35.89 8.74 -14.65
N MET A 354 -35.80 8.82 -13.33
CA MET A 354 -35.86 10.07 -12.60
C MET A 354 -34.53 10.36 -11.88
N ALA A 355 -34.23 11.64 -11.72
CA ALA A 355 -33.09 12.05 -10.89
C ALA A 355 -33.39 11.79 -9.40
N VAL A 356 -32.40 11.28 -8.69
CA VAL A 356 -32.42 11.03 -7.26
C VAL A 356 -31.17 11.62 -6.62
N ARG A 357 -31.29 12.14 -5.41
CA ARG A 357 -30.19 12.67 -4.63
C ARG A 357 -29.61 11.58 -3.74
N PHE A 358 -28.28 11.44 -3.78
CA PHE A 358 -27.53 10.70 -2.80
C PHE A 358 -26.70 11.65 -1.92
N GLU A 359 -26.49 11.27 -0.69
CA GLU A 359 -25.52 11.92 0.19
C GLU A 359 -24.42 10.93 0.56
N VAL A 360 -23.16 11.41 0.48
CA VAL A 360 -21.98 10.71 1.01
C VAL A 360 -21.58 11.47 2.25
N ALA A 361 -21.83 10.88 3.41
CA ALA A 361 -21.51 11.48 4.69
C ALA A 361 -20.00 11.37 5.02
N ALA A 362 -19.52 12.18 5.95
CA ALA A 362 -18.12 12.13 6.39
C ALA A 362 -17.74 10.78 7.03
N ASP A 363 -18.69 10.02 7.59
CA ASP A 363 -18.49 8.64 8.06
C ASP A 363 -18.45 7.60 6.93
N GLY A 364 -18.63 8.04 5.69
CA GLY A 364 -18.58 7.23 4.47
C GLY A 364 -19.90 6.60 4.07
N LYS A 365 -20.97 6.77 4.81
CA LYS A 365 -22.28 6.24 4.42
C LYS A 365 -22.79 6.90 3.15
N VAL A 366 -23.17 6.10 2.18
CA VAL A 366 -23.86 6.53 0.96
C VAL A 366 -25.33 6.25 1.13
N THR A 367 -26.13 7.32 1.18
CA THR A 367 -27.56 7.27 1.49
C THR A 367 -28.41 7.84 0.37
N ILE A 368 -29.61 7.31 0.19
CA ILE A 368 -30.63 7.92 -0.64
C ILE A 368 -31.27 9.05 0.17
N TRP A 369 -31.36 10.23 -0.44
CA TRP A 369 -31.96 11.40 0.19
C TRP A 369 -33.05 11.98 -0.70
N ASP A 370 -34.17 11.23 -0.82
CA ASP A 370 -35.32 11.61 -1.61
C ASP A 370 -36.58 11.35 -0.80
N GLU A 371 -37.50 12.30 -0.80
CA GLU A 371 -38.76 12.22 -0.04
C GLU A 371 -39.83 11.37 -0.75
N ARG A 372 -39.58 11.02 -2.01
CA ARG A 372 -40.48 10.18 -2.80
C ARG A 372 -40.29 8.72 -2.48
N SER A 373 -41.36 7.95 -2.53
CA SER A 373 -41.28 6.49 -2.47
C SER A 373 -40.75 5.97 -3.83
N LEU A 374 -39.49 5.63 -3.90
CA LEU A 374 -38.84 5.18 -5.12
C LEU A 374 -38.92 3.66 -5.24
N VAL A 375 -39.44 3.16 -6.36
CA VAL A 375 -39.51 1.73 -6.66
C VAL A 375 -38.58 1.42 -7.82
N GLY A 376 -37.97 0.23 -7.83
CA GLY A 376 -37.04 -0.19 -8.86
C GLY A 376 -35.59 -0.04 -8.45
N TRP A 377 -34.70 0.09 -9.44
CA TRP A 377 -33.29 0.26 -9.16
C TRP A 377 -32.88 1.71 -9.00
N VAL A 378 -31.90 1.94 -8.16
CA VAL A 378 -31.21 3.23 -7.99
C VAL A 378 -29.75 3.08 -8.37
N GLY A 379 -29.16 4.14 -8.93
CA GLY A 379 -27.76 4.09 -9.32
C GLY A 379 -27.15 5.47 -9.54
N ALA A 380 -25.82 5.50 -9.53
CA ALA A 380 -25.05 6.69 -9.84
C ALA A 380 -23.76 6.32 -10.58
N ASP A 381 -23.35 7.23 -11.45
CA ASP A 381 -22.00 7.34 -11.97
C ASP A 381 -21.57 8.80 -11.72
N ALA A 382 -20.99 9.06 -10.56
CA ALA A 382 -20.77 10.40 -10.06
C ALA A 382 -19.48 10.51 -9.25
N GLY A 383 -18.87 11.68 -9.22
CA GLY A 383 -17.64 11.95 -8.48
C GLY A 383 -17.81 13.01 -7.40
N PHE A 384 -16.97 12.92 -6.36
CA PHE A 384 -16.85 13.92 -5.32
C PHE A 384 -15.38 14.11 -4.89
N TRP A 385 -15.11 15.24 -4.23
CA TRP A 385 -13.76 15.55 -3.76
C TRP A 385 -13.49 14.93 -2.40
N VAL A 386 -12.30 14.33 -2.26
CA VAL A 386 -11.71 13.92 -0.97
C VAL A 386 -10.68 14.99 -0.62
N CYS A 387 -11.01 15.87 0.29
CA CYS A 387 -10.12 16.94 0.75
C CYS A 387 -9.56 16.61 2.13
#